data_4e9d41d15ff0f3df1e7ec1835a97d1bb
#
_entry.id   4e9d41d15ff0f3df1e7ec1835a97d1bb
#
_cell.length_a   1.000
_cell.length_b   1.000
_cell.length_c   1.000
_cell.angle_alpha   90.00
_cell.angle_beta   90.00
_cell.angle_gamma   90.00
#
_symmetry.space_group_name_H-M   'P 1'
#
loop_
_entity.id
_entity.type
_entity.pdbx_description
1 polymer ?
#
loop_
_entity_poly.entity_id
_entity_poly.type
_entity_poly.pdbx_seq_one_letter_code
_entity_poly.pdbx_strand_id
1 'polypeptide(L)'
;MVASTHWLASATGMSVLERGGNAFDAAVAAGFVLQVAEPHLNGPGGEVPILLWSEDEQKVSVVCGQGVAPSAATIDRFTELGLDVVPGTGLLAATVPGAFGGWMLMLERWGTWSLADVLAPAIHYAEHGVPVLERVSATIGSVRELFTQDWPTSAATWLPGGNVPEPGSKLANPVLAGTYRRLVAEAESASGTREGQLAAARKAWYEGFVAEAIADFSANTAWRDSSGEVHGGLLTGDDLAGWQASVEEPLTFDYRGHTVCKTGPWGQGPTFLQQLALLDGLDLDGMDFLGADYVHTVTEAAKLAFADREAWYGDTDVPMSDLLSPAYNAERRRLIGARASLELRPGAPGGRAPRLPVFPGPGTASDAPGLSGSRSGVGEPTVGGSAQGVGEPTVSRDGTVKGDTCHVDVVDRFGNMVSATPSGGWLQSSPTIPGLGFCLGTRAQMFWLQDGVATALRPGARPRTTLSPSFALRDGKPWLAFGTPGGDQQDQWSLTFFLSLVHGGLNLQEAIDAPMFHSEHFPSSFFPRGSRPGVMHVEDRLGAGVIAELRRRGHEVEVQGPWALGRLSAVSREDAFLKAAANPRGAQGYAAGR
;
A
#
# COMPACT_ATOMS: atom_id res chain seq x y z
N MET A 1 10.32 -8.14 18.58
CA MET A 1 10.67 -6.90 17.88
C MET A 1 9.50 -6.48 17.01
N VAL A 2 9.23 -5.17 16.92
CA VAL A 2 8.19 -4.58 16.07
C VAL A 2 8.76 -3.35 15.38
N ALA A 3 8.49 -3.18 14.09
CA ALA A 3 8.77 -1.95 13.36
C ALA A 3 7.53 -1.53 12.58
N SER A 4 7.21 -0.24 12.55
CA SER A 4 6.05 0.25 11.80
C SER A 4 6.22 1.72 11.41
N THR A 5 5.28 2.21 10.60
CA THR A 5 5.22 3.61 10.16
C THR A 5 4.79 4.58 11.27
N HIS A 6 4.32 4.08 12.43
CA HIS A 6 3.89 4.95 13.53
C HIS A 6 4.30 4.39 14.89
N TRP A 7 4.88 5.25 15.73
CA TRP A 7 5.37 4.89 17.06
C TRP A 7 4.30 4.29 18.00
N LEU A 8 3.03 4.75 17.93
CA LEU A 8 1.93 4.16 18.72
C LEU A 8 1.65 2.70 18.32
N ALA A 9 1.73 2.40 17.02
CA ALA A 9 1.54 1.04 16.53
C ALA A 9 2.68 0.13 16.95
N SER A 10 3.94 0.57 16.83
CA SER A 10 5.11 -0.19 17.30
C SER A 10 5.06 -0.43 18.81
N ALA A 11 4.71 0.59 19.60
CA ALA A 11 4.56 0.45 21.05
C ALA A 11 3.42 -0.50 21.43
N THR A 12 2.29 -0.47 20.69
CA THR A 12 1.17 -1.40 20.89
C THR A 12 1.58 -2.83 20.59
N GLY A 13 2.17 -3.08 19.41
CA GLY A 13 2.65 -4.42 19.05
C GLY A 13 3.67 -4.96 20.06
N MET A 14 4.59 -4.11 20.52
CA MET A 14 5.55 -4.52 21.57
C MET A 14 4.87 -4.86 22.90
N SER A 15 3.88 -4.07 23.32
CA SER A 15 3.08 -4.36 24.52
C SER A 15 2.35 -5.69 24.42
N VAL A 16 1.85 -6.06 23.23
CA VAL A 16 1.22 -7.37 23.00
C VAL A 16 2.23 -8.50 23.19
N LEU A 17 3.42 -8.38 22.57
CA LEU A 17 4.48 -9.37 22.72
C LEU A 17 4.94 -9.53 24.18
N GLU A 18 5.08 -8.44 24.91
CA GLU A 18 5.48 -8.43 26.33
C GLU A 18 4.43 -9.09 27.25
N ARG A 19 3.16 -8.98 26.90
CA ARG A 19 2.05 -9.59 27.63
C ARG A 19 1.77 -11.04 27.23
N GLY A 20 2.62 -11.62 26.37
CA GLY A 20 2.56 -13.03 25.99
C GLY A 20 1.78 -13.34 24.72
N GLY A 21 1.32 -12.34 23.98
CA GLY A 21 0.82 -12.50 22.62
C GLY A 21 1.95 -12.88 21.64
N ASN A 22 1.58 -13.45 20.50
CA ASN A 22 2.52 -13.80 19.45
C ASN A 22 2.64 -12.70 18.37
N ALA A 23 3.43 -12.93 17.32
CA ALA A 23 3.64 -11.96 16.25
C ALA A 23 2.33 -11.61 15.51
N PHE A 24 1.42 -12.54 15.38
CA PHE A 24 0.14 -12.35 14.70
C PHE A 24 -0.81 -11.46 15.52
N ASP A 25 -0.91 -11.71 16.84
CA ASP A 25 -1.67 -10.85 17.76
C ASP A 25 -1.13 -9.41 17.75
N ALA A 26 0.21 -9.28 17.79
CA ALA A 26 0.89 -7.99 17.80
C ALA A 26 0.66 -7.20 16.50
N ALA A 27 0.73 -7.87 15.35
CA ALA A 27 0.50 -7.24 14.05
C ALA A 27 -0.96 -6.79 13.88
N VAL A 28 -1.94 -7.61 14.34
CA VAL A 28 -3.36 -7.23 14.31
C VAL A 28 -3.62 -6.00 15.18
N ALA A 29 -3.14 -5.99 16.43
CA ALA A 29 -3.35 -4.87 17.33
C ALA A 29 -2.66 -3.58 16.82
N ALA A 30 -1.44 -3.69 16.29
CA ALA A 30 -0.74 -2.58 15.66
C ALA A 30 -1.47 -2.08 14.40
N GLY A 31 -1.98 -2.99 13.56
CA GLY A 31 -2.75 -2.67 12.36
C GLY A 31 -4.00 -1.86 12.64
N PHE A 32 -4.77 -2.23 13.67
CA PHE A 32 -5.94 -1.44 14.10
C PHE A 32 -5.55 -0.09 14.70
N VAL A 33 -4.43 0.01 15.40
CA VAL A 33 -3.93 1.32 15.89
C VAL A 33 -3.51 2.23 14.74
N LEU A 34 -2.91 1.69 13.67
CA LEU A 34 -2.58 2.46 12.46
C LEU A 34 -3.82 3.08 11.82
N GLN A 35 -4.97 2.40 11.82
CA GLN A 35 -6.24 2.95 11.29
C GLN A 35 -6.74 4.18 12.05
N VAL A 36 -6.32 4.35 13.31
CA VAL A 36 -6.66 5.50 14.15
C VAL A 36 -5.60 6.58 14.10
N ALA A 37 -4.32 6.18 14.13
CA ALA A 37 -3.20 7.09 14.24
C ALA A 37 -2.80 7.72 12.89
N GLU A 38 -3.01 7.01 11.79
CA GLU A 38 -2.69 7.45 10.43
C GLU A 38 -3.92 7.40 9.49
N PRO A 39 -5.04 8.08 9.83
CA PRO A 39 -6.28 8.00 9.07
C PRO A 39 -6.18 8.56 7.65
N HIS A 40 -5.12 9.28 7.33
CA HIS A 40 -4.79 9.80 6.00
C HIS A 40 -4.10 8.75 5.11
N LEU A 41 -3.64 7.62 5.67
CA LEU A 41 -2.87 6.57 4.99
C LEU A 41 -3.53 5.20 5.03
N ASN A 42 -4.45 4.98 5.97
CA ASN A 42 -5.07 3.69 6.23
C ASN A 42 -6.40 3.88 6.97
N GLY A 43 -7.35 2.99 6.78
CA GLY A 43 -8.62 3.01 7.50
C GLY A 43 -9.33 1.66 7.48
N PRO A 44 -10.39 1.49 8.30
CA PRO A 44 -11.17 0.25 8.36
C PRO A 44 -11.81 -0.16 7.03
N GLY A 45 -12.14 0.83 6.19
CA GLY A 45 -12.71 0.61 4.85
C GLY A 45 -11.68 0.27 3.77
N GLY A 46 -10.42 0.04 4.14
CA GLY A 46 -9.33 -0.30 3.23
C GLY A 46 -9.07 -1.80 3.08
N GLU A 47 -7.83 -2.13 2.74
CA GLU A 47 -7.35 -3.49 2.51
C GLU A 47 -5.99 -3.76 3.16
N VAL A 48 -5.62 -5.05 3.30
CA VAL A 48 -4.31 -5.46 3.80
C VAL A 48 -3.83 -6.77 3.16
N PRO A 49 -2.79 -6.75 2.32
CA PRO A 49 -1.99 -7.92 2.04
C PRO A 49 -0.98 -8.16 3.17
N ILE A 50 -0.81 -9.42 3.55
CA ILE A 50 0.11 -9.84 4.60
C ILE A 50 0.94 -11.02 4.11
N LEU A 51 2.24 -10.99 4.36
CA LEU A 51 3.13 -12.14 4.32
C LEU A 51 3.47 -12.53 5.76
N LEU A 52 3.38 -13.80 6.07
CA LEU A 52 3.70 -14.28 7.38
C LEU A 52 4.49 -15.61 7.31
N TRP A 53 5.35 -15.82 8.32
CA TRP A 53 5.96 -17.10 8.62
C TRP A 53 5.37 -17.65 9.90
N SER A 54 4.85 -18.86 9.83
CA SER A 54 4.44 -19.62 11.00
C SER A 54 5.53 -20.63 11.37
N GLU A 55 6.07 -20.50 12.57
CA GLU A 55 7.06 -21.45 13.07
C GLU A 55 6.47 -22.85 13.26
N ASP A 56 5.19 -22.95 13.57
CA ASP A 56 4.49 -24.24 13.70
C ASP A 56 4.25 -24.90 12.32
N GLU A 57 3.89 -24.12 11.30
CA GLU A 57 3.64 -24.63 9.95
C GLU A 57 4.93 -24.73 9.09
N GLN A 58 6.03 -24.11 9.53
CA GLN A 58 7.33 -24.05 8.81
C GLN A 58 7.19 -23.57 7.37
N LYS A 59 6.35 -22.57 7.14
CA LYS A 59 6.14 -22.02 5.79
C LYS A 59 5.77 -20.54 5.80
N VAL A 60 6.00 -19.89 4.67
CA VAL A 60 5.46 -18.56 4.36
C VAL A 60 4.06 -18.70 3.78
N SER A 61 3.12 -17.89 4.27
CA SER A 61 1.77 -17.80 3.74
C SER A 61 1.43 -16.35 3.41
N VAL A 62 0.54 -16.15 2.42
CA VAL A 62 -0.07 -14.86 2.09
C VAL A 62 -1.48 -14.83 2.67
N VAL A 63 -1.80 -13.81 3.46
CA VAL A 63 -3.20 -13.48 3.76
C VAL A 63 -3.62 -12.36 2.82
N CYS A 64 -4.59 -12.65 1.96
CA CYS A 64 -5.15 -11.69 1.04
C CYS A 64 -6.39 -11.03 1.65
N GLY A 65 -6.20 -9.82 2.19
CA GLY A 65 -7.28 -8.91 2.60
C GLY A 65 -7.55 -7.83 1.55
N GLN A 66 -7.44 -8.16 0.26
CA GLN A 66 -7.75 -7.28 -0.86
C GLN A 66 -9.20 -7.44 -1.27
N GLY A 67 -9.99 -6.37 -1.15
CA GLY A 67 -11.38 -6.36 -1.58
C GLY A 67 -11.56 -6.39 -3.09
N VAL A 68 -12.76 -6.74 -3.54
CA VAL A 68 -13.12 -6.87 -4.95
C VAL A 68 -14.02 -5.73 -5.42
N ALA A 69 -14.09 -5.53 -6.73
CA ALA A 69 -15.06 -4.62 -7.34
C ALA A 69 -16.50 -5.09 -7.10
N PRO A 70 -17.44 -4.18 -6.81
CA PRO A 70 -18.86 -4.52 -6.67
C PRO A 70 -19.44 -5.21 -7.90
N SER A 71 -20.49 -6.00 -7.73
CA SER A 71 -21.20 -6.72 -8.81
C SER A 71 -21.76 -5.77 -9.89
N ALA A 72 -22.12 -4.56 -9.51
CA ALA A 72 -22.63 -3.51 -10.42
C ALA A 72 -21.51 -2.70 -11.11
N ALA A 73 -20.24 -2.91 -10.77
CA ALA A 73 -19.11 -2.18 -11.34
C ALA A 73 -18.70 -2.80 -12.69
N THR A 74 -19.30 -2.36 -13.77
CA THR A 74 -19.00 -2.79 -15.15
C THR A 74 -18.44 -1.63 -15.98
N ILE A 75 -17.67 -1.92 -17.04
CA ILE A 75 -17.20 -0.91 -17.99
C ILE A 75 -18.38 -0.14 -18.60
N ASP A 76 -19.45 -0.84 -18.98
CA ASP A 76 -20.65 -0.23 -19.54
C ASP A 76 -21.26 0.78 -18.56
N ARG A 77 -21.35 0.42 -17.26
CA ARG A 77 -21.90 1.33 -16.25
C ARG A 77 -21.10 2.64 -16.13
N PHE A 78 -19.78 2.57 -16.16
CA PHE A 78 -18.93 3.77 -16.14
C PHE A 78 -19.03 4.56 -17.44
N THR A 79 -19.13 3.89 -18.58
CA THR A 79 -19.34 4.53 -19.90
C THR A 79 -20.69 5.26 -19.96
N GLU A 80 -21.77 4.68 -19.43
CA GLU A 80 -23.08 5.34 -19.30
C GLU A 80 -23.02 6.62 -18.45
N LEU A 81 -22.10 6.67 -17.47
CA LEU A 81 -21.84 7.86 -16.66
C LEU A 81 -20.90 8.87 -17.35
N GLY A 82 -20.45 8.58 -18.58
CA GLY A 82 -19.54 9.45 -19.34
C GLY A 82 -18.10 9.44 -18.84
N LEU A 83 -17.68 8.36 -18.16
CA LEU A 83 -16.36 8.25 -17.56
C LEU A 83 -15.43 7.38 -18.42
N ASP A 84 -14.22 7.87 -18.69
CA ASP A 84 -13.14 7.16 -19.39
C ASP A 84 -12.18 6.45 -18.42
N VAL A 85 -12.16 6.86 -17.15
CA VAL A 85 -11.37 6.30 -16.07
C VAL A 85 -12.21 6.24 -14.79
N VAL A 86 -11.92 5.28 -13.93
CA VAL A 86 -12.56 5.20 -12.62
C VAL A 86 -12.08 6.39 -11.76
N PRO A 87 -12.98 7.16 -11.12
CA PRO A 87 -12.59 8.28 -10.27
C PRO A 87 -11.64 7.86 -9.14
N GLY A 88 -10.74 8.77 -8.75
CA GLY A 88 -9.79 8.52 -7.66
C GLY A 88 -10.40 8.62 -6.26
N THR A 89 -11.55 9.30 -6.13
CA THR A 89 -12.25 9.53 -4.86
C THR A 89 -13.74 9.26 -5.01
N GLY A 90 -14.44 9.25 -3.87
CA GLY A 90 -15.91 9.09 -3.84
C GLY A 90 -16.37 7.63 -3.75
N LEU A 91 -17.69 7.45 -3.68
CA LEU A 91 -18.30 6.13 -3.46
C LEU A 91 -18.26 5.24 -4.71
N LEU A 92 -18.19 5.82 -5.91
CA LEU A 92 -18.20 5.09 -7.18
C LEU A 92 -16.95 4.19 -7.34
N ALA A 93 -15.82 4.63 -6.80
CA ALA A 93 -14.55 3.89 -6.84
C ALA A 93 -14.37 2.89 -5.69
N ALA A 94 -15.38 2.70 -4.83
CA ALA A 94 -15.28 1.84 -3.66
C ALA A 94 -15.18 0.36 -4.06
N THR A 95 -14.35 -0.37 -3.29
CA THR A 95 -14.27 -1.84 -3.30
C THR A 95 -14.76 -2.39 -1.97
N VAL A 96 -15.02 -3.68 -1.90
CA VAL A 96 -15.35 -4.35 -0.62
C VAL A 96 -14.23 -4.07 0.39
N PRO A 97 -14.52 -3.60 1.63
CA PRO A 97 -13.52 -3.38 2.67
C PRO A 97 -12.88 -4.69 3.12
N GLY A 98 -11.65 -4.94 2.71
CA GLY A 98 -10.97 -6.22 2.97
C GLY A 98 -10.10 -6.26 4.23
N ALA A 99 -9.71 -5.09 4.78
CA ALA A 99 -8.75 -5.02 5.88
C ALA A 99 -9.24 -5.78 7.13
N PHE A 100 -10.49 -5.57 7.55
CA PHE A 100 -11.04 -6.25 8.73
C PHE A 100 -10.99 -7.77 8.57
N GLY A 101 -11.45 -8.30 7.42
CA GLY A 101 -11.42 -9.74 7.13
C GLY A 101 -10.01 -10.33 7.10
N GLY A 102 -9.04 -9.60 6.52
CA GLY A 102 -7.64 -10.01 6.50
C GLY A 102 -7.06 -10.14 7.91
N TRP A 103 -7.25 -9.13 8.76
CA TRP A 103 -6.82 -9.16 10.15
C TRP A 103 -7.51 -10.26 10.96
N MET A 104 -8.81 -10.44 10.79
CA MET A 104 -9.55 -11.49 11.49
C MET A 104 -9.13 -12.89 11.06
N LEU A 105 -8.88 -13.13 9.77
CA LEU A 105 -8.39 -14.41 9.28
C LEU A 105 -7.01 -14.76 9.87
N MET A 106 -6.08 -13.79 9.91
CA MET A 106 -4.78 -14.01 10.55
C MET A 106 -4.92 -14.27 12.06
N LEU A 107 -5.73 -13.49 12.75
CA LEU A 107 -5.97 -13.69 14.19
C LEU A 107 -6.61 -15.05 14.48
N GLU A 108 -7.60 -15.47 13.69
CA GLU A 108 -8.30 -16.74 13.85
C GLU A 108 -7.36 -17.93 13.70
N ARG A 109 -6.55 -17.92 12.63
CA ARG A 109 -5.74 -19.07 12.24
C ARG A 109 -4.44 -19.20 13.05
N TRP A 110 -3.79 -18.09 13.37
CA TRP A 110 -2.45 -18.12 13.98
C TRP A 110 -2.34 -17.30 15.27
N GLY A 111 -3.28 -16.41 15.54
CA GLY A 111 -3.30 -15.63 16.79
C GLY A 111 -3.81 -16.42 17.98
N THR A 112 -3.55 -15.88 19.16
CA THR A 112 -3.93 -16.48 20.45
C THR A 112 -4.81 -15.56 21.30
N TRP A 113 -4.82 -14.26 21.02
CA TRP A 113 -5.55 -13.26 21.79
C TRP A 113 -7.03 -13.15 21.36
N SER A 114 -7.87 -12.63 22.26
CA SER A 114 -9.26 -12.34 21.94
C SER A 114 -9.42 -11.11 21.06
N LEU A 115 -10.58 -10.98 20.40
CA LEU A 115 -10.94 -9.78 19.65
C LEU A 115 -10.91 -8.53 20.54
N ALA A 116 -11.43 -8.63 21.76
CA ALA A 116 -11.45 -7.52 22.72
C ALA A 116 -10.04 -7.04 23.06
N ASP A 117 -9.11 -7.96 23.29
CA ASP A 117 -7.72 -7.62 23.65
C ASP A 117 -6.98 -6.90 22.51
N VAL A 118 -7.12 -7.38 21.25
CA VAL A 118 -6.43 -6.77 20.11
C VAL A 118 -7.05 -5.43 19.69
N LEU A 119 -8.35 -5.22 19.91
CA LEU A 119 -9.02 -3.96 19.59
C LEU A 119 -8.93 -2.91 20.71
N ALA A 120 -8.67 -3.31 21.96
CA ALA A 120 -8.67 -2.40 23.10
C ALA A 120 -7.77 -1.16 22.92
N PRO A 121 -6.52 -1.27 22.40
CA PRO A 121 -5.69 -0.09 22.14
C PRO A 121 -6.29 0.86 21.10
N ALA A 122 -6.80 0.33 19.99
CA ALA A 122 -7.41 1.14 18.93
C ALA A 122 -8.69 1.84 19.42
N ILE A 123 -9.53 1.16 20.20
CA ILE A 123 -10.71 1.75 20.84
C ILE A 123 -10.30 2.89 21.76
N HIS A 124 -9.28 2.67 22.60
CA HIS A 124 -8.77 3.68 23.52
C HIS A 124 -8.29 4.93 22.79
N TYR A 125 -7.45 4.77 21.76
CA TYR A 125 -6.94 5.88 20.99
C TYR A 125 -8.02 6.60 20.18
N ALA A 126 -8.94 5.88 19.59
CA ALA A 126 -10.06 6.48 18.87
C ALA A 126 -10.97 7.32 19.78
N GLU A 127 -11.23 6.85 21.01
CA GLU A 127 -12.07 7.55 21.98
C GLU A 127 -11.38 8.76 22.60
N HIS A 128 -10.13 8.59 23.05
CA HIS A 128 -9.43 9.62 23.82
C HIS A 128 -8.55 10.53 22.96
N GLY A 129 -8.42 10.20 21.67
CA GLY A 129 -7.61 10.94 20.69
C GLY A 129 -6.13 10.59 20.71
N VAL A 130 -5.53 10.77 19.54
CA VAL A 130 -4.09 10.67 19.31
C VAL A 130 -3.50 12.05 19.03
N PRO A 131 -2.20 12.28 19.29
CA PRO A 131 -1.54 13.52 18.85
C PRO A 131 -1.59 13.62 17.32
N VAL A 132 -2.09 14.75 16.82
CA VAL A 132 -2.13 15.04 15.38
C VAL A 132 -0.72 15.20 14.86
N LEU A 133 -0.37 14.39 13.87
CA LEU A 133 0.88 14.56 13.13
C LEU A 133 0.76 15.74 12.16
N GLU A 134 1.89 16.38 11.86
CA GLU A 134 1.95 17.47 10.88
C GLU A 134 1.35 17.07 9.53
N ARG A 135 1.60 15.83 9.08
CA ARG A 135 1.04 15.25 7.86
C ARG A 135 -0.47 15.09 7.88
N VAL A 136 -1.01 14.60 9.00
CA VAL A 136 -2.47 14.46 9.18
C VAL A 136 -3.12 15.83 9.07
N SER A 137 -2.57 16.83 9.77
CA SER A 137 -3.03 18.22 9.69
C SER A 137 -2.94 18.77 8.26
N ALA A 138 -1.80 18.57 7.58
CA ALA A 138 -1.59 19.03 6.21
C ALA A 138 -2.56 18.37 5.22
N THR A 139 -2.79 17.05 5.34
CA THR A 139 -3.75 16.33 4.51
C THR A 139 -5.18 16.84 4.73
N ILE A 140 -5.61 16.98 5.99
CA ILE A 140 -6.93 17.55 6.30
C ILE A 140 -7.05 18.97 5.75
N GLY A 141 -5.98 19.77 5.88
CA GLY A 141 -5.91 21.11 5.33
C GLY A 141 -6.10 21.16 3.81
N SER A 142 -5.49 20.23 3.09
CA SER A 142 -5.57 20.15 1.63
C SER A 142 -6.97 19.78 1.11
N VAL A 143 -7.74 19.03 1.90
CA VAL A 143 -9.10 18.58 1.55
C VAL A 143 -10.20 19.34 2.29
N ARG A 144 -9.85 20.39 3.03
CA ARG A 144 -10.80 21.19 3.83
C ARG A 144 -11.96 21.71 2.99
N GLU A 145 -11.69 22.22 1.81
CA GLU A 145 -12.71 22.78 0.91
C GLU A 145 -13.67 21.68 0.45
N LEU A 146 -13.16 20.54 0.01
CA LEU A 146 -13.95 19.38 -0.36
C LEU A 146 -14.86 18.93 0.79
N PHE A 147 -14.32 18.86 2.01
CA PHE A 147 -15.10 18.46 3.18
C PHE A 147 -16.21 19.46 3.52
N THR A 148 -15.93 20.74 3.46
CA THR A 148 -16.90 21.78 3.85
C THR A 148 -17.98 22.01 2.79
N GLN A 149 -17.67 21.84 1.51
CA GLN A 149 -18.60 22.10 0.40
C GLN A 149 -19.33 20.85 -0.06
N ASP A 150 -18.62 19.74 -0.19
CA ASP A 150 -19.13 18.53 -0.87
C ASP A 150 -19.30 17.32 0.07
N TRP A 151 -18.49 17.22 1.17
CA TRP A 151 -18.50 16.05 2.06
C TRP A 151 -18.74 16.42 3.54
N PRO A 152 -19.93 16.93 3.90
CA PRO A 152 -20.21 17.41 5.26
C PRO A 152 -20.08 16.33 6.35
N THR A 153 -20.23 15.06 6.02
CA THR A 153 -20.01 13.94 6.96
C THR A 153 -18.53 13.79 7.31
N SER A 154 -17.64 14.03 6.35
CA SER A 154 -16.19 14.10 6.59
C SER A 154 -15.82 15.35 7.37
N ALA A 155 -16.41 16.52 7.06
CA ALA A 155 -16.21 17.74 7.84
C ALA A 155 -16.56 17.54 9.32
N ALA A 156 -17.69 16.89 9.61
CA ALA A 156 -18.13 16.60 10.97
C ALA A 156 -17.13 15.72 11.76
N THR A 157 -16.41 14.83 11.07
CA THR A 157 -15.45 13.90 11.68
C THR A 157 -14.05 14.52 11.79
N TRP A 158 -13.56 15.16 10.73
CA TRP A 158 -12.15 15.54 10.59
C TRP A 158 -11.85 17.03 10.79
N LEU A 159 -12.89 17.89 10.87
CA LEU A 159 -12.76 19.33 11.13
C LEU A 159 -13.43 19.71 12.47
N PRO A 160 -12.84 19.36 13.62
CA PRO A 160 -13.41 19.66 14.92
C PRO A 160 -13.61 21.19 15.08
N GLY A 161 -14.84 21.59 15.37
CA GLY A 161 -15.21 23.02 15.43
C GLY A 161 -15.08 23.76 14.09
N GLY A 162 -15.07 23.04 12.94
CA GLY A 162 -14.92 23.59 11.59
C GLY A 162 -13.48 23.96 11.20
N ASN A 163 -12.50 23.59 12.01
CA ASN A 163 -11.09 23.94 11.80
C ASN A 163 -10.22 22.70 11.50
N VAL A 164 -9.14 22.91 10.75
CA VAL A 164 -8.09 21.93 10.60
C VAL A 164 -7.41 21.72 11.96
N PRO A 165 -7.29 20.48 12.44
CA PRO A 165 -6.65 20.25 13.74
C PRO A 165 -5.17 20.61 13.69
N GLU A 166 -4.70 21.34 14.68
CA GLU A 166 -3.30 21.77 14.79
C GLU A 166 -2.37 20.59 15.11
N PRO A 167 -1.15 20.53 14.53
CA PRO A 167 -0.15 19.54 14.90
C PRO A 167 0.10 19.50 16.42
N GLY A 168 0.16 18.32 17.00
CA GLY A 168 0.32 18.10 18.43
C GLY A 168 -0.98 18.24 19.26
N SER A 169 -2.07 18.75 18.68
CA SER A 169 -3.39 18.70 19.32
C SER A 169 -3.92 17.25 19.32
N LYS A 170 -4.98 16.98 20.05
CA LYS A 170 -5.64 15.66 20.05
C LYS A 170 -6.76 15.58 19.02
N LEU A 171 -6.72 14.57 18.17
CA LEU A 171 -7.81 14.21 17.28
C LEU A 171 -8.43 12.89 17.74
N ALA A 172 -9.70 12.90 18.08
CA ALA A 172 -10.48 11.74 18.49
C ALA A 172 -11.52 11.40 17.42
N ASN A 173 -11.87 10.11 17.33
CA ASN A 173 -12.95 9.61 16.51
C ASN A 173 -13.85 8.69 17.38
N PRO A 174 -14.69 9.24 18.23
CA PRO A 174 -15.53 8.47 19.15
C PRO A 174 -16.55 7.58 18.42
N VAL A 175 -16.92 7.92 17.18
CA VAL A 175 -17.82 7.11 16.35
C VAL A 175 -17.13 5.80 15.96
N LEU A 176 -15.88 5.86 15.51
CA LEU A 176 -15.08 4.67 15.22
C LEU A 176 -14.85 3.82 16.47
N ALA A 177 -14.56 4.45 17.62
CA ALA A 177 -14.47 3.75 18.90
C ALA A 177 -15.78 3.00 19.22
N GLY A 178 -16.92 3.63 18.97
CA GLY A 178 -18.25 3.04 19.12
C GLY A 178 -18.46 1.83 18.21
N THR A 179 -18.03 1.92 16.96
CA THR A 179 -18.09 0.81 15.98
C THR A 179 -17.30 -0.40 16.48
N TYR A 180 -16.05 -0.21 16.90
CA TYR A 180 -15.22 -1.31 17.41
C TYR A 180 -15.76 -1.90 18.71
N ARG A 181 -16.26 -1.07 19.64
CA ARG A 181 -16.92 -1.59 20.87
C ARG A 181 -18.16 -2.42 20.56
N ARG A 182 -18.96 -1.98 19.59
CA ARG A 182 -20.16 -2.72 19.19
C ARG A 182 -19.79 -4.07 18.59
N LEU A 183 -18.75 -4.15 17.75
CA LEU A 183 -18.23 -5.41 17.23
C LEU A 183 -17.80 -6.37 18.35
N VAL A 184 -17.07 -5.87 19.35
CA VAL A 184 -16.67 -6.68 20.51
C VAL A 184 -17.90 -7.14 21.30
N ALA A 185 -18.82 -6.25 21.62
CA ALA A 185 -20.02 -6.58 22.41
C ALA A 185 -20.94 -7.59 21.70
N GLU A 186 -21.15 -7.46 20.38
CA GLU A 186 -21.93 -8.42 19.59
C GLU A 186 -21.22 -9.78 19.53
N ALA A 187 -19.88 -9.80 19.38
CA ALA A 187 -19.10 -11.03 19.37
C ALA A 187 -19.15 -11.76 20.71
N GLU A 188 -18.96 -11.06 21.81
CA GLU A 188 -19.03 -11.62 23.18
C GLU A 188 -20.45 -12.12 23.53
N SER A 189 -21.47 -11.41 23.07
CA SER A 189 -22.86 -11.82 23.26
C SER A 189 -23.22 -13.08 22.45
N ALA A 190 -22.61 -13.25 21.28
CA ALA A 190 -22.93 -14.36 20.37
C ALA A 190 -22.27 -15.69 20.78
N SER A 191 -21.10 -15.66 21.42
CA SER A 191 -20.36 -16.88 21.75
C SER A 191 -19.48 -16.73 22.99
N GLY A 192 -19.38 -17.81 23.76
CA GLY A 192 -18.44 -17.94 24.87
C GLY A 192 -17.03 -18.42 24.45
N THR A 193 -16.83 -18.79 23.19
CA THR A 193 -15.51 -19.24 22.68
C THR A 193 -14.88 -18.17 21.81
N ARG A 194 -13.54 -18.12 21.80
CA ARG A 194 -12.74 -17.19 20.98
C ARG A 194 -13.08 -17.31 19.49
N GLU A 195 -13.10 -18.51 18.97
CA GLU A 195 -13.39 -18.81 17.56
C GLU A 195 -14.81 -18.37 17.18
N GLY A 196 -15.77 -18.62 18.06
CA GLY A 196 -17.17 -18.18 17.87
C GLY A 196 -17.30 -16.66 17.92
N GLN A 197 -16.53 -15.97 18.76
CA GLN A 197 -16.50 -14.51 18.81
C GLN A 197 -15.90 -13.90 17.54
N LEU A 198 -14.79 -14.46 17.03
CA LEU A 198 -14.19 -14.00 15.78
C LEU A 198 -15.12 -14.21 14.57
N ALA A 199 -15.81 -15.36 14.52
CA ALA A 199 -16.81 -15.63 13.49
C ALA A 199 -18.02 -14.66 13.57
N ALA A 200 -18.51 -14.37 14.79
CA ALA A 200 -19.58 -13.41 15.01
C ALA A 200 -19.18 -11.98 14.64
N ALA A 201 -17.95 -11.56 14.94
CA ALA A 201 -17.44 -10.25 14.53
C ALA A 201 -17.35 -10.11 13.00
N ARG A 202 -16.88 -11.15 12.29
CA ARG A 202 -16.88 -11.15 10.82
C ARG A 202 -18.30 -11.04 10.26
N LYS A 203 -19.25 -11.78 10.86
CA LYS A 203 -20.66 -11.70 10.48
C LYS A 203 -21.22 -10.30 10.72
N ALA A 204 -20.98 -9.69 11.89
CA ALA A 204 -21.41 -8.33 12.20
C ALA A 204 -20.83 -7.30 11.21
N TRP A 205 -19.59 -7.54 10.70
CA TRP A 205 -18.94 -6.68 9.71
C TRP A 205 -19.53 -6.85 8.31
N TYR A 206 -19.65 -8.08 7.81
CA TYR A 206 -19.98 -8.35 6.41
C TYR A 206 -21.46 -8.62 6.13
N GLU A 207 -22.25 -8.97 7.16
CA GLU A 207 -23.68 -9.32 7.03
C GLU A 207 -24.57 -8.56 8.02
N GLY A 208 -23.98 -7.83 9.00
CA GLY A 208 -24.71 -7.11 10.03
C GLY A 208 -24.57 -5.59 9.89
N PHE A 209 -24.58 -4.91 11.04
CA PHE A 209 -24.73 -3.45 11.10
C PHE A 209 -23.70 -2.65 10.32
N VAL A 210 -22.46 -3.16 10.14
CA VAL A 210 -21.45 -2.47 9.32
C VAL A 210 -21.81 -2.56 7.86
N ALA A 211 -22.15 -3.76 7.37
CA ALA A 211 -22.57 -3.97 5.99
C ALA A 211 -23.87 -3.20 5.66
N GLU A 212 -24.84 -3.22 6.58
CA GLU A 212 -26.10 -2.48 6.44
C GLU A 212 -25.84 -0.98 6.29
N ALA A 213 -24.98 -0.40 7.14
CA ALA A 213 -24.65 1.03 7.08
C ALA A 213 -23.87 1.40 5.80
N ILE A 214 -22.95 0.55 5.33
CA ILE A 214 -22.22 0.74 4.07
C ILE A 214 -23.18 0.69 2.88
N ALA A 215 -24.03 -0.33 2.80
CA ALA A 215 -24.97 -0.52 1.71
C ALA A 215 -26.01 0.62 1.65
N ASP A 216 -26.56 1.01 2.80
CA ASP A 216 -27.50 2.14 2.88
C ASP A 216 -26.85 3.45 2.42
N PHE A 217 -25.65 3.75 2.91
CA PHE A 217 -24.92 4.97 2.53
C PHE A 217 -24.55 4.97 1.04
N SER A 218 -24.14 3.84 0.49
CA SER A 218 -23.82 3.67 -0.92
C SER A 218 -25.04 3.87 -1.83
N ALA A 219 -26.20 3.32 -1.44
CA ALA A 219 -27.42 3.36 -2.24
C ALA A 219 -28.19 4.68 -2.16
N ASN A 220 -28.18 5.33 -1.00
CA ASN A 220 -29.07 6.45 -0.68
C ASN A 220 -28.37 7.81 -0.66
N THR A 221 -27.07 7.87 -0.95
CA THR A 221 -26.33 9.14 -1.04
C THR A 221 -25.54 9.25 -2.34
N ALA A 222 -25.29 10.48 -2.75
CA ALA A 222 -24.45 10.77 -3.90
C ALA A 222 -23.58 12.00 -3.59
N TRP A 223 -22.32 11.94 -3.97
CA TRP A 223 -21.30 12.91 -3.58
C TRP A 223 -20.41 13.27 -4.77
N ARG A 224 -19.95 14.51 -4.78
CA ARG A 224 -18.93 14.95 -5.76
C ARG A 224 -17.66 14.13 -5.58
N ASP A 225 -17.14 13.62 -6.68
CA ASP A 225 -15.88 12.88 -6.71
C ASP A 225 -14.82 13.56 -7.59
N SER A 226 -13.70 12.89 -7.83
CA SER A 226 -12.59 13.44 -8.61
C SER A 226 -12.87 13.60 -10.11
N SER A 227 -13.96 13.08 -10.64
CA SER A 227 -14.41 13.40 -12.00
C SER A 227 -14.98 14.82 -12.10
N GLY A 228 -15.33 15.41 -10.95
CA GLY A 228 -16.02 16.70 -10.86
C GLY A 228 -17.53 16.60 -10.87
N GLU A 229 -18.07 15.39 -11.01
CA GLU A 229 -19.51 15.11 -11.04
C GLU A 229 -19.97 14.48 -9.72
N VAL A 230 -21.27 14.29 -9.56
CA VAL A 230 -21.89 13.74 -8.35
C VAL A 230 -22.36 12.31 -8.63
N HIS A 231 -21.82 11.34 -7.91
CA HIS A 231 -22.16 9.93 -8.07
C HIS A 231 -22.49 9.25 -6.75
N GLY A 232 -23.39 8.27 -6.79
CA GLY A 232 -23.65 7.30 -5.74
C GLY A 232 -22.65 6.14 -5.76
N GLY A 233 -22.72 5.27 -4.77
CA GLY A 233 -21.90 4.06 -4.72
C GLY A 233 -22.53 2.87 -5.45
N LEU A 234 -21.73 1.83 -5.66
CA LEU A 234 -22.14 0.57 -6.29
C LEU A 234 -22.13 -0.62 -5.32
N LEU A 235 -21.55 -0.46 -4.11
CA LEU A 235 -21.48 -1.53 -3.10
C LEU A 235 -22.86 -1.85 -2.55
N THR A 236 -23.18 -3.15 -2.50
CA THR A 236 -24.41 -3.69 -1.94
C THR A 236 -24.12 -4.59 -0.74
N GLY A 237 -25.18 -4.92 0.03
CA GLY A 237 -25.06 -5.92 1.11
C GLY A 237 -24.62 -7.29 0.61
N ASP A 238 -25.06 -7.69 -0.59
CA ASP A 238 -24.67 -8.98 -1.20
C ASP A 238 -23.20 -9.01 -1.59
N ASP A 239 -22.63 -7.90 -2.09
CA ASP A 239 -21.19 -7.79 -2.38
C ASP A 239 -20.35 -7.97 -1.11
N LEU A 240 -20.81 -7.41 0.00
CA LEU A 240 -20.16 -7.51 1.32
C LEU A 240 -20.27 -8.94 1.86
N ALA A 241 -21.48 -9.51 1.90
CA ALA A 241 -21.75 -10.85 2.42
C ALA A 241 -21.06 -11.95 1.58
N GLY A 242 -20.92 -11.73 0.28
CA GLY A 242 -20.28 -12.69 -0.64
C GLY A 242 -18.76 -12.70 -0.59
N TRP A 243 -18.11 -11.77 0.13
CA TRP A 243 -16.65 -11.66 0.16
C TRP A 243 -16.04 -12.22 1.46
N GLN A 244 -14.87 -12.82 1.33
CA GLN A 244 -14.04 -13.22 2.46
C GLN A 244 -12.55 -13.17 2.11
N ALA A 245 -11.71 -12.91 3.11
CA ALA A 245 -10.27 -12.98 2.97
C ALA A 245 -9.80 -14.43 2.71
N SER A 246 -8.70 -14.61 2.00
CA SER A 246 -8.13 -15.92 1.66
C SER A 246 -6.70 -16.08 2.15
N VAL A 247 -6.27 -17.34 2.25
CA VAL A 247 -4.87 -17.71 2.42
C VAL A 247 -4.37 -18.25 1.09
N GLU A 248 -3.24 -17.72 0.61
CA GLU A 248 -2.65 -18.05 -0.67
C GLU A 248 -1.17 -18.43 -0.49
N GLU A 249 -0.62 -19.17 -1.46
CA GLU A 249 0.83 -19.42 -1.51
C GLU A 249 1.56 -18.18 -2.04
N PRO A 250 2.75 -17.84 -1.50
CA PRO A 250 3.55 -16.75 -2.02
C PRO A 250 4.14 -17.09 -3.39
N LEU A 251 4.32 -16.07 -4.22
CA LEU A 251 5.26 -16.16 -5.33
C LEU A 251 6.69 -15.99 -4.80
N THR A 252 7.63 -16.76 -5.34
CA THR A 252 9.01 -16.77 -4.87
C THR A 252 10.01 -16.62 -6.00
N PHE A 253 11.18 -16.08 -5.66
CA PHE A 253 12.36 -16.06 -6.54
C PHE A 253 13.64 -16.22 -5.69
N ASP A 254 14.51 -17.13 -6.12
CA ASP A 254 15.79 -17.36 -5.45
C ASP A 254 16.85 -16.40 -5.99
N TYR A 255 17.45 -15.62 -5.10
CA TYR A 255 18.46 -14.63 -5.44
C TYR A 255 19.61 -14.67 -4.44
N ARG A 256 20.81 -15.03 -4.89
CA ARG A 256 22.05 -15.02 -4.07
C ARG A 256 21.89 -15.71 -2.70
N GLY A 257 21.29 -16.90 -2.69
CA GLY A 257 21.10 -17.69 -1.46
C GLY A 257 19.90 -17.26 -0.60
N HIS A 258 19.08 -16.34 -1.11
CA HIS A 258 17.86 -15.91 -0.44
C HIS A 258 16.65 -16.27 -1.29
N THR A 259 15.61 -16.83 -0.68
CA THR A 259 14.30 -17.01 -1.32
C THR A 259 13.41 -15.83 -0.96
N VAL A 260 13.18 -14.93 -1.90
CA VAL A 260 12.29 -13.77 -1.70
C VAL A 260 10.87 -14.13 -2.03
N CYS A 261 9.96 -13.80 -1.12
CA CYS A 261 8.53 -14.10 -1.20
C CYS A 261 7.72 -12.82 -1.37
N LYS A 262 6.74 -12.84 -2.28
CA LYS A 262 5.81 -11.74 -2.56
C LYS A 262 4.38 -12.28 -2.72
N THR A 263 3.41 -11.38 -2.72
CA THR A 263 2.00 -11.70 -3.04
C THR A 263 1.83 -12.10 -4.50
N GLY A 264 0.65 -12.62 -4.86
CA GLY A 264 0.27 -12.96 -6.23
C GLY A 264 0.16 -11.73 -7.16
N PRO A 265 -0.04 -11.95 -8.48
CA PRO A 265 -0.05 -10.89 -9.49
C PRO A 265 -1.31 -10.01 -9.49
N TRP A 266 -2.27 -10.26 -8.59
CA TRP A 266 -3.33 -9.32 -8.24
C TRP A 266 -2.79 -8.07 -7.52
N GLY A 267 -1.52 -8.08 -7.11
CA GLY A 267 -0.74 -6.97 -6.63
C GLY A 267 0.49 -6.72 -7.50
N GLN A 268 1.25 -5.67 -7.18
CA GLN A 268 2.49 -5.39 -7.90
C GLN A 268 3.71 -6.17 -7.38
N GLY A 269 3.59 -6.91 -6.27
CA GLY A 269 4.70 -7.61 -5.63
C GLY A 269 5.61 -8.43 -6.57
N PRO A 270 5.07 -9.17 -7.56
CA PRO A 270 5.91 -9.91 -8.50
C PRO A 270 6.85 -9.04 -9.34
N THR A 271 6.61 -7.71 -9.43
CA THR A 271 7.55 -6.77 -10.07
C THR A 271 8.91 -6.74 -9.35
N PHE A 272 8.90 -6.89 -8.01
CA PHE A 272 10.15 -7.04 -7.25
C PHE A 272 10.92 -8.30 -7.66
N LEU A 273 10.22 -9.45 -7.74
CA LEU A 273 10.84 -10.71 -8.12
C LEU A 273 11.40 -10.66 -9.56
N GLN A 274 10.68 -10.02 -10.46
CA GLN A 274 11.13 -9.86 -11.84
C GLN A 274 12.32 -8.90 -11.95
N GLN A 275 12.39 -7.84 -11.15
CA GLN A 275 13.58 -7.00 -11.05
C GLN A 275 14.79 -7.83 -10.60
N LEU A 276 14.65 -8.68 -9.58
CA LEU A 276 15.71 -9.60 -9.16
C LEU A 276 16.11 -10.55 -10.30
N ALA A 277 15.14 -11.14 -11.00
CA ALA A 277 15.41 -12.03 -12.13
C ALA A 277 16.14 -11.33 -13.29
N LEU A 278 15.87 -10.04 -13.53
CA LEU A 278 16.59 -9.22 -14.48
C LEU A 278 18.04 -8.92 -14.00
N LEU A 279 18.23 -8.67 -12.71
CA LEU A 279 19.52 -8.32 -12.13
C LEU A 279 20.43 -9.52 -11.90
N ASP A 280 19.89 -10.73 -11.72
CA ASP A 280 20.63 -11.96 -11.40
C ASP A 280 21.71 -12.34 -12.44
N GLY A 281 21.58 -11.89 -13.66
CA GLY A 281 22.59 -12.13 -14.70
C GLY A 281 23.58 -10.98 -14.90
N LEU A 282 23.62 -9.98 -13.99
CA LEU A 282 24.50 -8.81 -14.05
C LEU A 282 25.51 -8.83 -12.90
N ASP A 283 26.69 -8.31 -13.15
CA ASP A 283 27.75 -8.20 -12.13
C ASP A 283 27.57 -6.92 -11.30
N LEU A 284 26.58 -6.93 -10.40
CA LEU A 284 26.36 -5.79 -9.49
C LEU A 284 27.47 -5.63 -8.46
N ASP A 285 28.14 -6.73 -8.09
CA ASP A 285 29.26 -6.71 -7.12
C ASP A 285 30.50 -6.03 -7.69
N GLY A 286 30.66 -6.04 -9.03
CA GLY A 286 31.73 -5.34 -9.72
C GLY A 286 31.46 -3.84 -9.96
N MET A 287 30.26 -3.34 -9.65
CA MET A 287 29.90 -1.94 -9.75
C MET A 287 30.18 -1.19 -8.45
N ASP A 288 30.48 0.10 -8.55
CA ASP A 288 30.51 0.97 -7.37
C ASP A 288 29.10 1.05 -6.78
N PHE A 289 28.93 0.58 -5.56
CA PHE A 289 27.62 0.52 -4.89
C PHE A 289 27.01 1.92 -4.77
N LEU A 290 25.77 2.09 -5.23
CA LEU A 290 25.11 3.39 -5.41
C LEU A 290 25.80 4.36 -6.37
N GLY A 291 26.81 3.93 -7.09
CA GLY A 291 27.41 4.67 -8.20
C GLY A 291 26.49 4.76 -9.43
N ALA A 292 26.88 5.55 -10.42
CA ALA A 292 26.00 5.82 -11.57
C ALA A 292 25.69 4.58 -12.43
N ASP A 293 26.64 3.64 -12.57
CA ASP A 293 26.41 2.37 -13.27
C ASP A 293 25.38 1.52 -12.56
N TYR A 294 25.52 1.40 -11.24
CA TYR A 294 24.60 0.65 -10.39
C TYR A 294 23.19 1.23 -10.43
N VAL A 295 23.03 2.53 -10.14
CA VAL A 295 21.73 3.21 -10.11
C VAL A 295 21.03 3.14 -11.47
N HIS A 296 21.77 3.37 -12.56
CA HIS A 296 21.25 3.25 -13.93
C HIS A 296 20.76 1.83 -14.23
N THR A 297 21.56 0.82 -13.90
CA THR A 297 21.24 -0.59 -14.16
C THR A 297 19.99 -1.05 -13.41
N VAL A 298 19.91 -0.73 -12.12
CA VAL A 298 18.72 -1.04 -11.29
C VAL A 298 17.48 -0.31 -11.80
N THR A 299 17.62 0.97 -12.21
CA THR A 299 16.51 1.75 -12.76
C THR A 299 16.01 1.18 -14.10
N GLU A 300 16.91 0.79 -15.01
CA GLU A 300 16.50 0.20 -16.30
C GLU A 300 15.87 -1.18 -16.12
N ALA A 301 16.35 -2.00 -15.18
CA ALA A 301 15.69 -3.25 -14.80
C ALA A 301 14.27 -3.00 -14.25
N ALA A 302 14.10 -1.99 -13.38
CA ALA A 302 12.79 -1.58 -12.89
C ALA A 302 11.85 -1.19 -14.04
N LYS A 303 12.30 -0.36 -14.99
CA LYS A 303 11.48 0.03 -16.14
C LYS A 303 10.97 -1.16 -16.94
N LEU A 304 11.80 -2.19 -17.15
CA LEU A 304 11.40 -3.41 -17.86
C LEU A 304 10.37 -4.23 -17.08
N ALA A 305 10.58 -4.42 -15.77
CA ALA A 305 9.65 -5.16 -14.92
C ALA A 305 8.29 -4.44 -14.79
N PHE A 306 8.30 -3.12 -14.63
CA PHE A 306 7.08 -2.33 -14.57
C PHE A 306 6.34 -2.24 -15.93
N ALA A 307 7.05 -2.31 -17.05
CA ALA A 307 6.42 -2.43 -18.37
C ALA A 307 5.65 -3.76 -18.49
N ASP A 308 6.25 -4.84 -18.00
CA ASP A 308 5.58 -6.16 -17.94
C ASP A 308 4.42 -6.16 -16.93
N ARG A 309 4.54 -5.45 -15.79
CA ARG A 309 3.42 -5.23 -14.88
C ARG A 309 2.21 -4.61 -15.57
N GLU A 310 2.41 -3.57 -16.36
CA GLU A 310 1.31 -2.90 -17.06
C GLU A 310 0.61 -3.80 -18.08
N ALA A 311 1.36 -4.67 -18.75
CA ALA A 311 0.81 -5.54 -19.79
C ALA A 311 0.17 -6.83 -19.25
N TRP A 312 0.63 -7.34 -18.09
CA TRP A 312 0.33 -8.71 -17.70
C TRP A 312 -0.31 -8.86 -16.31
N TYR A 313 0.03 -7.98 -15.32
CA TYR A 313 -0.40 -8.19 -13.93
C TYR A 313 -1.83 -7.70 -13.71
N GLY A 314 -2.59 -8.53 -13.02
CA GLY A 314 -3.98 -8.31 -12.64
C GLY A 314 -4.56 -9.57 -12.00
N ASP A 315 -5.81 -9.53 -11.64
CA ASP A 315 -6.56 -10.69 -11.11
C ASP A 315 -7.03 -11.60 -12.27
N THR A 316 -6.07 -12.13 -13.01
CA THR A 316 -6.25 -12.95 -14.22
C THR A 316 -5.23 -14.10 -14.23
N ASP A 317 -5.30 -14.96 -15.26
CA ASP A 317 -4.28 -15.97 -15.52
C ASP A 317 -2.99 -15.31 -16.06
N VAL A 318 -2.12 -14.90 -15.14
CA VAL A 318 -0.84 -14.24 -15.46
C VAL A 318 0.25 -15.31 -15.66
N PRO A 319 1.03 -15.27 -16.76
CA PRO A 319 2.07 -16.27 -17.05
C PRO A 319 3.32 -16.07 -16.17
N MET A 320 3.16 -16.18 -14.84
CA MET A 320 4.24 -15.88 -13.88
C MET A 320 5.46 -16.78 -14.05
N SER A 321 5.27 -18.06 -14.39
CA SER A 321 6.36 -18.99 -14.66
C SER A 321 7.26 -18.53 -15.82
N ASP A 322 6.65 -17.98 -16.87
CA ASP A 322 7.40 -17.43 -18.02
C ASP A 322 8.09 -16.10 -17.63
N LEU A 323 7.33 -15.20 -17.00
CA LEU A 323 7.83 -13.87 -16.58
C LEU A 323 9.02 -13.93 -15.62
N LEU A 324 9.07 -14.95 -14.76
CA LEU A 324 10.19 -15.18 -13.83
C LEU A 324 11.25 -16.15 -14.38
N SER A 325 11.06 -16.70 -15.60
CA SER A 325 12.01 -17.68 -16.15
C SER A 325 13.37 -17.05 -16.48
N PRO A 326 14.47 -17.80 -16.29
CA PRO A 326 15.82 -17.32 -16.64
C PRO A 326 15.95 -16.95 -18.13
N ALA A 327 15.32 -17.73 -19.02
CA ALA A 327 15.38 -17.50 -20.47
C ALA A 327 14.73 -16.17 -20.86
N TYR A 328 13.52 -15.90 -20.36
CA TYR A 328 12.81 -14.65 -20.61
C TYR A 328 13.59 -13.45 -20.07
N ASN A 329 14.06 -13.51 -18.83
CA ASN A 329 14.77 -12.39 -18.23
C ASN A 329 16.18 -12.19 -18.85
N ALA A 330 16.85 -13.22 -19.37
CA ALA A 330 18.08 -13.08 -20.12
C ALA A 330 17.87 -12.33 -21.46
N GLU A 331 16.75 -12.56 -22.15
CA GLU A 331 16.40 -11.79 -23.34
C GLU A 331 16.07 -10.33 -22.99
N ARG A 332 15.24 -10.12 -22.00
CA ARG A 332 14.83 -8.79 -21.53
C ARG A 332 16.02 -7.94 -21.05
N ARG A 333 16.97 -8.56 -20.37
CA ARG A 333 18.21 -7.92 -19.86
C ARG A 333 19.05 -7.29 -20.97
N ARG A 334 19.03 -7.83 -22.20
CA ARG A 334 19.75 -7.25 -23.36
C ARG A 334 19.23 -5.88 -23.76
N LEU A 335 18.06 -5.48 -23.28
CA LEU A 335 17.49 -4.16 -23.50
C LEU A 335 18.05 -3.10 -22.55
N ILE A 336 18.79 -3.50 -21.52
CA ILE A 336 19.49 -2.58 -20.61
C ILE A 336 20.74 -2.09 -21.35
N GLY A 337 20.67 -0.87 -21.89
CA GLY A 337 21.77 -0.24 -22.63
C GLY A 337 22.53 0.79 -21.78
N ALA A 338 23.51 1.47 -22.39
CA ALA A 338 24.28 2.51 -21.73
C ALA A 338 23.51 3.83 -21.51
N ARG A 339 22.36 3.98 -22.14
CA ARG A 339 21.49 5.18 -22.05
C ARG A 339 20.11 4.82 -21.53
N ALA A 340 19.49 5.78 -20.85
CA ALA A 340 18.12 5.67 -20.38
C ALA A 340 17.13 5.44 -21.52
N SER A 341 16.27 4.43 -21.37
CA SER A 341 15.13 4.24 -22.27
C SER A 341 14.01 5.19 -21.93
N LEU A 342 13.34 5.73 -22.94
CA LEU A 342 12.12 6.54 -22.81
C LEU A 342 10.87 5.78 -23.26
N GLU A 343 11.01 4.52 -23.67
CA GLU A 343 9.93 3.69 -24.19
C GLU A 343 9.44 2.72 -23.12
N LEU A 344 8.13 2.58 -22.99
CA LEU A 344 7.51 1.50 -22.22
C LEU A 344 7.61 0.21 -23.05
N ARG A 345 8.43 -0.74 -22.62
CA ARG A 345 8.84 -1.92 -23.40
C ARG A 345 8.37 -3.23 -22.75
N PRO A 346 7.06 -3.57 -22.76
CA PRO A 346 6.61 -4.87 -22.28
C PRO A 346 7.15 -5.99 -23.14
N GLY A 347 7.41 -7.14 -22.51
CA GLY A 347 7.84 -8.34 -23.22
C GLY A 347 6.69 -9.26 -23.58
N ALA A 348 7.03 -10.37 -24.27
CA ALA A 348 6.09 -11.38 -24.76
C ALA A 348 6.35 -12.76 -24.10
N PRO A 349 5.99 -12.96 -22.82
CA PRO A 349 6.20 -14.21 -22.13
C PRO A 349 5.46 -15.35 -22.85
N GLY A 350 6.14 -16.48 -23.06
CA GLY A 350 5.60 -17.61 -23.82
C GLY A 350 5.19 -17.27 -25.26
N GLY A 351 5.71 -16.18 -25.85
CA GLY A 351 5.34 -15.71 -27.19
C GLY A 351 3.99 -14.99 -27.25
N ARG A 352 3.33 -14.72 -26.12
CA ARG A 352 2.05 -13.99 -26.05
C ARG A 352 2.29 -12.51 -26.31
N ALA A 353 1.48 -11.90 -27.19
CA ALA A 353 1.59 -10.46 -27.47
C ALA A 353 1.12 -9.62 -26.26
N PRO A 354 1.91 -8.65 -25.78
CA PRO A 354 1.50 -7.79 -24.67
C PRO A 354 0.33 -6.90 -25.09
N ARG A 355 -0.55 -6.62 -24.13
CA ARG A 355 -1.64 -5.66 -24.30
C ARG A 355 -1.50 -4.57 -23.26
N LEU A 356 -1.28 -3.36 -23.72
CA LEU A 356 -1.26 -2.17 -22.88
C LEU A 356 -2.58 -1.43 -23.01
N PRO A 357 -3.08 -0.81 -21.94
CA PRO A 357 -4.17 0.14 -22.05
C PRO A 357 -3.73 1.36 -22.89
N VAL A 358 -4.69 2.05 -23.49
CA VAL A 358 -4.44 3.35 -24.09
C VAL A 358 -4.31 4.36 -22.96
N PHE A 359 -3.11 4.83 -22.72
CA PHE A 359 -2.86 5.79 -21.66
C PHE A 359 -3.32 7.19 -22.06
N PRO A 360 -3.83 8.00 -21.11
CA PRO A 360 -4.01 9.43 -21.36
C PRO A 360 -2.67 10.05 -21.81
N GLY A 361 -2.68 10.83 -22.87
CA GLY A 361 -1.46 11.47 -23.37
C GLY A 361 -0.85 12.42 -22.33
N PRO A 362 0.45 12.77 -22.47
CA PRO A 362 1.06 13.80 -21.65
C PRO A 362 0.24 15.11 -21.78
N GLY A 363 -0.31 15.61 -20.67
CA GLY A 363 -1.12 16.83 -20.64
C GLY A 363 -2.64 16.65 -20.74
N THR A 364 -3.17 15.48 -21.10
CA THR A 364 -4.64 15.30 -21.23
C THR A 364 -5.36 15.28 -19.88
N ALA A 365 -4.67 14.99 -18.80
CA ALA A 365 -5.23 15.07 -17.44
C ALA A 365 -5.44 16.51 -16.94
N SER A 366 -4.76 17.52 -17.55
CA SER A 366 -4.91 18.93 -17.20
C SER A 366 -5.98 19.65 -18.04
N ASP A 367 -6.38 19.07 -19.17
CA ASP A 367 -7.26 19.72 -20.16
C ASP A 367 -8.73 19.21 -20.12
N ALA A 368 -9.08 18.33 -19.17
CA ALA A 368 -10.47 17.94 -18.99
C ALA A 368 -11.30 19.19 -18.61
N PRO A 369 -12.39 19.50 -19.37
CA PRO A 369 -13.20 20.68 -19.10
C PRO A 369 -13.76 20.63 -17.68
N GLY A 370 -13.39 21.60 -16.86
CA GLY A 370 -13.80 21.68 -15.46
C GLY A 370 -12.68 21.45 -14.42
N LEU A 371 -11.42 21.21 -14.82
CA LEU A 371 -10.30 20.97 -13.90
C LEU A 371 -9.50 22.23 -13.48
N SER A 372 -9.94 23.44 -13.84
CA SER A 372 -9.29 24.72 -13.52
C SER A 372 -9.71 25.35 -12.20
N GLY A 373 -10.10 24.56 -11.22
CA GLY A 373 -10.34 25.02 -9.84
C GLY A 373 -9.53 24.16 -8.88
N SER A 374 -8.93 24.77 -7.85
CA SER A 374 -8.21 24.13 -6.76
C SER A 374 -8.76 22.74 -6.42
N ARG A 375 -8.10 21.66 -6.92
CA ARG A 375 -8.54 20.29 -6.72
C ARG A 375 -7.64 19.60 -5.74
N SER A 376 -8.08 19.63 -4.52
CA SER A 376 -7.47 18.92 -3.41
C SER A 376 -8.17 17.59 -3.19
N GLY A 377 -7.43 16.50 -2.99
CA GLY A 377 -7.97 15.27 -2.45
C GLY A 377 -8.29 14.16 -3.45
N VAL A 378 -7.36 13.81 -4.32
CA VAL A 378 -7.53 12.74 -5.30
C VAL A 378 -6.47 11.66 -5.09
N GLY A 379 -6.88 10.44 -4.71
CA GLY A 379 -6.03 9.25 -4.61
C GLY A 379 -5.18 9.13 -3.33
N GLU A 380 -4.22 8.22 -3.36
CA GLU A 380 -3.30 7.94 -2.25
C GLU A 380 -2.14 8.95 -2.22
N PRO A 381 -1.89 9.70 -1.11
CA PRO A 381 -0.85 10.72 -1.07
C PRO A 381 0.57 10.11 -1.12
N THR A 382 1.48 10.68 -1.94
CA THR A 382 2.90 10.29 -1.91
C THR A 382 3.79 11.28 -1.23
N VAL A 383 4.97 10.78 -0.88
CA VAL A 383 6.14 11.57 -0.53
C VAL A 383 6.69 12.25 -1.79
N GLY A 384 6.29 13.47 -2.05
CA GLY A 384 6.87 14.34 -3.08
C GLY A 384 7.55 15.53 -2.41
N GLY A 385 8.87 15.71 -2.63
CA GLY A 385 9.63 16.76 -1.98
C GLY A 385 9.13 18.15 -2.33
N SER A 386 8.82 18.95 -1.32
CA SER A 386 8.91 20.41 -1.44
C SER A 386 10.36 20.83 -1.18
N ALA A 387 10.80 21.91 -1.81
CA ALA A 387 12.19 22.44 -1.73
C ALA A 387 12.65 22.91 -0.34
N GLN A 388 11.95 22.53 0.72
CA GLN A 388 12.30 22.82 2.11
C GLN A 388 12.16 21.56 2.95
N GLY A 389 13.23 20.84 3.03
CA GLY A 389 13.64 19.73 3.88
C GLY A 389 12.62 19.17 4.86
N VAL A 390 12.44 17.91 4.74
CA VAL A 390 11.76 16.86 5.51
C VAL A 390 10.71 16.24 4.60
N GLY A 391 10.96 15.03 4.10
CA GLY A 391 10.10 14.29 3.18
C GLY A 391 8.69 14.08 3.72
N GLU A 392 7.81 15.00 3.41
CA GLU A 392 6.42 15.01 3.79
C GLU A 392 5.54 14.60 2.59
N PRO A 393 4.48 13.82 2.76
CA PRO A 393 3.50 13.63 1.71
C PRO A 393 2.85 14.97 1.39
N THR A 394 2.92 15.36 0.14
CA THR A 394 2.26 16.58 -0.32
C THR A 394 1.22 16.21 -1.37
N VAL A 395 0.01 16.68 -1.16
CA VAL A 395 -0.92 16.89 -2.25
C VAL A 395 -0.33 18.05 -3.06
N SER A 396 0.11 17.79 -4.28
CA SER A 396 0.64 18.84 -5.13
C SER A 396 -0.47 19.84 -5.51
N ARG A 397 -0.11 21.11 -5.76
CA ARG A 397 -1.08 22.16 -6.10
C ARG A 397 -1.86 21.90 -7.40
N ASP A 398 -1.40 20.98 -8.23
CA ASP A 398 -2.03 20.52 -9.47
C ASP A 398 -3.02 19.35 -9.26
N GLY A 399 -3.27 18.93 -8.01
CA GLY A 399 -4.19 17.84 -7.68
C GLY A 399 -3.65 16.44 -7.94
N THR A 400 -2.39 16.30 -8.34
CA THR A 400 -1.74 15.00 -8.53
C THR A 400 -1.46 14.39 -7.16
N VAL A 401 -2.00 13.23 -6.89
CA VAL A 401 -1.81 12.50 -5.66
C VAL A 401 -1.01 11.24 -5.95
N LYS A 402 0.02 11.04 -5.16
CA LYS A 402 0.89 9.88 -5.26
C LYS A 402 0.72 9.04 -3.99
N GLY A 403 0.56 7.73 -4.13
CA GLY A 403 0.15 6.81 -3.08
C GLY A 403 1.00 6.80 -1.82
N ASP A 404 0.35 6.82 -0.67
CA ASP A 404 0.98 6.52 0.61
C ASP A 404 0.17 5.46 1.39
N THR A 405 0.82 4.81 2.36
CA THR A 405 0.39 3.53 2.91
C THR A 405 0.98 3.42 4.30
N CYS A 406 0.46 2.53 5.15
CA CYS A 406 1.14 2.11 6.37
C CYS A 406 1.90 0.81 6.15
N HIS A 407 2.85 0.53 7.04
CA HIS A 407 3.56 -0.74 7.07
C HIS A 407 3.84 -1.17 8.51
N VAL A 408 3.81 -2.49 8.75
CA VAL A 408 4.14 -3.07 10.05
C VAL A 408 4.83 -4.42 9.86
N ASP A 409 5.97 -4.59 10.52
CA ASP A 409 6.73 -5.82 10.61
C ASP A 409 6.86 -6.27 12.05
N VAL A 410 6.69 -7.56 12.31
CA VAL A 410 6.79 -8.14 13.65
C VAL A 410 7.59 -9.43 13.60
N VAL A 411 8.42 -9.66 14.60
CA VAL A 411 9.03 -10.96 14.90
C VAL A 411 8.92 -11.24 16.39
N ASP A 412 8.46 -12.43 16.76
CA ASP A 412 8.33 -12.83 18.16
C ASP A 412 9.47 -13.76 18.61
N ARG A 413 9.49 -14.03 19.91
CA ARG A 413 10.48 -14.94 20.54
C ARG A 413 10.30 -16.41 20.13
N PHE A 414 9.15 -16.76 19.57
CA PHE A 414 8.86 -18.12 19.11
C PHE A 414 9.36 -18.38 17.68
N GLY A 415 9.68 -17.31 16.95
CA GLY A 415 10.17 -17.35 15.58
C GLY A 415 9.14 -17.02 14.52
N ASN A 416 7.88 -16.72 14.90
CA ASN A 416 6.87 -16.24 13.95
C ASN A 416 7.22 -14.84 13.46
N MET A 417 6.92 -14.57 12.19
CA MET A 417 7.20 -13.26 11.59
C MET A 417 6.00 -12.81 10.73
N VAL A 418 5.79 -11.51 10.69
CA VAL A 418 4.73 -10.87 9.88
C VAL A 418 5.31 -9.67 9.15
N SER A 419 4.94 -9.49 7.88
CA SER A 419 5.08 -8.26 7.10
C SER A 419 3.71 -7.89 6.54
N ALA A 420 3.17 -6.76 6.92
CA ALA A 420 1.84 -6.33 6.50
C ALA A 420 1.85 -4.89 5.99
N THR A 421 1.12 -4.66 4.89
CA THR A 421 1.06 -3.35 4.23
C THR A 421 -0.40 -2.89 4.12
N PRO A 422 -1.03 -2.43 5.24
CA PRO A 422 -2.40 -1.94 5.21
C PRO A 422 -2.50 -0.56 4.56
N SER A 423 -3.56 -0.32 3.80
CA SER A 423 -3.85 0.95 3.13
C SER A 423 -5.32 1.06 2.73
N GLY A 424 -5.69 2.17 2.10
CA GLY A 424 -7.06 2.42 1.65
C GLY A 424 -7.99 2.85 2.78
N GLY A 425 -9.19 3.32 2.43
CA GLY A 425 -10.13 3.86 3.42
C GLY A 425 -9.63 5.14 4.10
N TRP A 426 -8.78 5.90 3.40
CA TRP A 426 -8.23 7.17 3.88
C TRP A 426 -9.31 8.20 4.09
N LEU A 427 -9.09 9.12 5.00
CA LEU A 427 -10.03 10.22 5.28
C LEU A 427 -10.40 11.04 4.01
N GLN A 428 -9.53 11.06 3.01
CA GLN A 428 -9.73 11.76 1.73
C GLN A 428 -10.19 10.86 0.58
N SER A 429 -10.42 9.55 0.79
CA SER A 429 -10.82 8.63 -0.28
C SER A 429 -12.30 8.73 -0.64
N SER A 430 -13.16 8.77 0.35
CA SER A 430 -14.61 8.88 0.19
C SER A 430 -15.22 9.62 1.38
N PRO A 431 -16.48 10.09 1.29
CA PRO A 431 -17.17 10.65 2.45
C PRO A 431 -17.20 9.68 3.62
N THR A 432 -16.96 10.17 4.82
CA THR A 432 -17.05 9.40 6.06
C THR A 432 -18.47 8.88 6.26
N ILE A 433 -18.64 7.59 6.52
CA ILE A 433 -19.95 6.99 6.80
C ILE A 433 -20.40 7.39 8.21
N PRO A 434 -21.53 8.12 8.32
CA PRO A 434 -22.03 8.56 9.62
C PRO A 434 -22.27 7.46 10.59
N GLY A 435 -22.23 7.06 11.49
CA GLY A 435 -22.50 5.90 12.36
C GLY A 435 -21.38 4.86 12.42
N LEU A 436 -20.44 4.89 11.46
CA LEU A 436 -19.28 4.00 11.45
C LEU A 436 -17.98 4.74 11.74
N GLY A 437 -17.87 6.03 11.37
CA GLY A 437 -16.70 6.88 11.63
C GLY A 437 -15.48 6.60 10.75
N PHE A 438 -15.67 5.95 9.59
CA PHE A 438 -14.61 5.69 8.63
C PHE A 438 -15.05 5.85 7.18
N CYS A 439 -14.09 5.90 6.26
CA CYS A 439 -14.26 6.06 4.83
C CYS A 439 -14.05 4.73 4.11
N LEU A 440 -14.68 4.54 2.93
CA LEU A 440 -14.42 3.40 2.05
C LEU A 440 -13.14 3.62 1.25
N GLY A 441 -12.42 2.53 0.95
CA GLY A 441 -11.29 2.54 0.05
C GLY A 441 -11.74 2.69 -1.40
N THR A 442 -10.98 3.46 -2.18
CA THR A 442 -11.26 3.75 -3.60
C THR A 442 -10.36 2.98 -4.55
N ARG A 443 -10.07 1.72 -4.21
CA ARG A 443 -9.09 0.92 -4.93
C ARG A 443 -9.55 0.53 -6.34
N ALA A 444 -10.85 0.61 -6.67
CA ALA A 444 -11.33 0.38 -8.03
C ALA A 444 -10.74 1.38 -9.04
N GLN A 445 -10.21 2.54 -8.62
CA GLN A 445 -9.47 3.45 -9.49
C GLN A 445 -8.26 2.80 -10.21
N MET A 446 -7.81 1.63 -9.73
CA MET A 446 -6.71 0.88 -10.33
C MET A 446 -7.13 -0.02 -11.50
N PHE A 447 -8.42 -0.13 -11.79
CA PHE A 447 -8.89 -0.76 -13.01
C PHE A 447 -8.84 0.19 -14.21
N TRP A 448 -8.77 -0.38 -15.41
CA TRP A 448 -8.99 0.33 -16.67
C TRP A 448 -10.38 0.05 -17.20
N LEU A 449 -11.03 1.08 -17.74
CA LEU A 449 -12.32 0.97 -18.43
C LEU A 449 -12.11 0.58 -19.91
N GLN A 450 -11.23 -0.38 -20.14
CA GLN A 450 -10.83 -0.86 -21.46
C GLN A 450 -10.79 -2.39 -21.47
N ASP A 451 -11.51 -3.00 -22.38
CA ASP A 451 -11.56 -4.44 -22.53
C ASP A 451 -10.24 -5.04 -23.00
N GLY A 452 -9.96 -6.26 -22.54
CA GLY A 452 -8.87 -7.09 -23.03
C GLY A 452 -7.48 -6.74 -22.45
N VAL A 453 -7.38 -5.76 -21.55
CA VAL A 453 -6.16 -5.52 -20.75
C VAL A 453 -6.21 -6.29 -19.44
N ALA A 454 -5.04 -6.58 -18.86
CA ALA A 454 -4.94 -7.40 -17.64
C ALA A 454 -5.70 -6.82 -16.44
N THR A 455 -5.78 -5.50 -16.36
CA THR A 455 -6.48 -4.75 -15.30
C THR A 455 -7.79 -4.11 -15.78
N ALA A 456 -8.46 -4.71 -16.78
CA ALA A 456 -9.81 -4.32 -17.16
C ALA A 456 -10.77 -4.45 -15.97
N LEU A 457 -11.65 -3.47 -15.79
CA LEU A 457 -12.68 -3.53 -14.75
C LEU A 457 -13.62 -4.72 -14.99
N ARG A 458 -13.77 -5.55 -13.99
CA ARG A 458 -14.71 -6.68 -13.97
C ARG A 458 -15.35 -6.81 -12.59
N PRO A 459 -16.65 -7.04 -12.51
CA PRO A 459 -17.33 -7.37 -11.27
C PRO A 459 -16.65 -8.54 -10.54
N GLY A 460 -16.49 -8.43 -9.23
CA GLY A 460 -15.88 -9.47 -8.39
C GLY A 460 -14.38 -9.65 -8.55
N ALA A 461 -13.71 -8.89 -9.42
CA ALA A 461 -12.25 -8.93 -9.56
C ALA A 461 -11.56 -8.05 -8.51
N ARG A 462 -10.36 -8.45 -8.11
CA ARG A 462 -9.46 -7.65 -7.28
C ARG A 462 -8.76 -6.60 -8.16
N PRO A 463 -8.77 -5.31 -7.80
CA PRO A 463 -7.93 -4.33 -8.46
C PRO A 463 -6.45 -4.64 -8.21
N ARG A 464 -5.58 -4.41 -9.21
CA ARG A 464 -4.14 -4.61 -9.05
C ARG A 464 -3.59 -3.60 -8.03
N THR A 465 -3.45 -4.04 -6.79
CA THR A 465 -2.98 -3.19 -5.71
C THR A 465 -1.47 -2.91 -5.81
N THR A 466 -1.06 -1.74 -5.32
CA THR A 466 0.35 -1.39 -5.14
C THR A 466 0.92 -1.88 -3.81
N LEU A 467 0.09 -2.41 -2.94
CA LEU A 467 0.49 -2.86 -1.60
C LEU A 467 1.37 -4.11 -1.70
N SER A 468 2.57 -4.02 -1.17
CA SER A 468 3.62 -4.98 -1.47
C SER A 468 4.49 -5.31 -0.25
N PRO A 469 3.95 -6.03 0.75
CA PRO A 469 4.78 -6.59 1.81
C PRO A 469 5.82 -7.53 1.22
N SER A 470 6.94 -7.68 1.91
CA SER A 470 8.07 -8.50 1.46
C SER A 470 8.52 -9.43 2.56
N PHE A 471 8.91 -10.64 2.17
CA PHE A 471 9.50 -11.62 3.08
C PHE A 471 10.68 -12.31 2.41
N ALA A 472 11.72 -12.63 3.15
CA ALA A 472 12.85 -13.39 2.63
C ALA A 472 13.29 -14.49 3.59
N LEU A 473 13.57 -15.67 3.00
CA LEU A 473 14.26 -16.76 3.67
C LEU A 473 15.76 -16.70 3.30
N ARG A 474 16.60 -17.13 4.22
CA ARG A 474 18.02 -17.38 3.98
C ARG A 474 18.30 -18.85 4.31
N ASP A 475 18.83 -19.60 3.35
CA ASP A 475 19.06 -21.04 3.50
C ASP A 475 17.80 -21.80 3.97
N GLY A 476 16.63 -21.42 3.45
CA GLY A 476 15.32 -22.02 3.77
C GLY A 476 14.75 -21.63 5.14
N LYS A 477 15.40 -20.74 5.90
CA LYS A 477 14.95 -20.28 7.22
C LYS A 477 14.42 -18.84 7.14
N PRO A 478 13.41 -18.48 7.97
CA PRO A 478 12.90 -17.11 8.02
C PRO A 478 14.02 -16.16 8.43
N TRP A 479 14.23 -15.15 7.61
CA TRP A 479 15.32 -14.18 7.83
C TRP A 479 14.80 -12.75 7.97
N LEU A 480 13.98 -12.28 7.03
CA LEU A 480 13.68 -10.86 6.90
C LEU A 480 12.20 -10.65 6.52
N ALA A 481 11.49 -9.83 7.29
CA ALA A 481 10.19 -9.26 6.95
C ALA A 481 10.37 -7.75 6.81
N PHE A 482 9.90 -7.15 5.70
CA PHE A 482 10.17 -5.75 5.40
C PHE A 482 9.19 -5.17 4.39
N GLY A 483 9.13 -3.85 4.33
CA GLY A 483 8.39 -3.13 3.32
C GLY A 483 8.38 -1.62 3.55
N THR A 484 7.60 -0.94 2.75
CA THR A 484 7.51 0.53 2.76
C THR A 484 6.14 0.99 2.28
N PRO A 485 5.62 2.10 2.78
CA PRO A 485 4.63 2.90 2.05
C PRO A 485 5.19 3.38 0.70
N GLY A 486 4.32 3.91 -0.17
CA GLY A 486 4.76 4.64 -1.35
C GLY A 486 4.15 4.23 -2.69
N GLY A 487 2.98 3.63 -2.72
CA GLY A 487 2.28 3.31 -3.96
C GLY A 487 3.14 2.52 -4.96
N ASP A 488 3.24 3.00 -6.18
CA ASP A 488 4.03 2.37 -7.25
C ASP A 488 5.54 2.25 -6.93
N GLN A 489 6.07 3.04 -5.99
CA GLN A 489 7.48 3.05 -5.63
C GLN A 489 7.86 1.93 -4.64
N GLN A 490 6.89 1.28 -4.00
CA GLN A 490 7.14 0.26 -2.96
C GLN A 490 8.16 -0.80 -3.39
N ASP A 491 7.98 -1.39 -4.57
CA ASP A 491 8.87 -2.43 -5.08
C ASP A 491 10.19 -1.92 -5.66
N GLN A 492 10.37 -0.61 -5.81
CA GLN A 492 11.65 -0.01 -6.15
C GLN A 492 12.47 0.28 -4.88
N TRP A 493 11.85 0.88 -3.86
CA TRP A 493 12.54 1.18 -2.60
C TRP A 493 12.84 -0.08 -1.78
N SER A 494 11.90 -1.03 -1.71
CA SER A 494 12.13 -2.32 -1.06
C SER A 494 13.24 -3.11 -1.76
N LEU A 495 13.33 -3.04 -3.10
CA LEU A 495 14.43 -3.65 -3.86
C LEU A 495 15.76 -2.99 -3.51
N THR A 496 15.85 -1.64 -3.53
CA THR A 496 17.07 -0.91 -3.18
C THR A 496 17.55 -1.28 -1.78
N PHE A 497 16.63 -1.37 -0.81
CA PHE A 497 16.92 -1.83 0.55
C PHE A 497 17.47 -3.26 0.56
N PHE A 498 16.81 -4.20 -0.11
CA PHE A 498 17.24 -5.60 -0.16
C PHE A 498 18.61 -5.74 -0.82
N LEU A 499 18.84 -5.06 -1.92
CA LEU A 499 20.15 -5.05 -2.60
C LEU A 499 21.24 -4.40 -1.73
N SER A 500 20.90 -3.42 -0.89
CA SER A 500 21.82 -2.81 0.08
C SER A 500 22.32 -3.80 1.14
N LEU A 501 21.44 -4.74 1.54
CA LEU A 501 21.83 -5.83 2.43
C LEU A 501 22.72 -6.87 1.72
N VAL A 502 22.33 -7.27 0.50
CA VAL A 502 22.93 -8.41 -0.22
C VAL A 502 24.22 -8.01 -0.94
N HIS A 503 24.28 -6.86 -1.61
CA HIS A 503 25.43 -6.37 -2.36
C HIS A 503 26.21 -5.29 -1.62
N GLY A 504 25.52 -4.41 -0.89
CA GLY A 504 26.16 -3.36 -0.09
C GLY A 504 26.78 -3.87 1.23
N GLY A 505 26.41 -5.06 1.68
CA GLY A 505 26.87 -5.61 2.97
C GLY A 505 26.47 -4.78 4.18
N LEU A 506 25.43 -3.93 4.03
CA LEU A 506 24.97 -3.04 5.07
C LEU A 506 24.11 -3.78 6.11
N ASN A 507 24.09 -3.29 7.33
CA ASN A 507 23.09 -3.75 8.31
C ASN A 507 21.70 -3.15 8.03
N LEU A 508 20.65 -3.59 8.77
CA LEU A 508 19.28 -3.17 8.53
C LEU A 508 19.10 -1.64 8.53
N GLN A 509 19.69 -0.97 9.54
CA GLN A 509 19.54 0.48 9.66
C GLN A 509 20.35 1.23 8.60
N GLU A 510 21.59 0.82 8.35
CA GLU A 510 22.42 1.39 7.28
C GLU A 510 21.76 1.25 5.91
N ALA A 511 21.11 0.10 5.64
CA ALA A 511 20.39 -0.14 4.39
C ALA A 511 19.13 0.75 4.25
N ILE A 512 18.38 0.97 5.34
CA ILE A 512 17.26 1.91 5.39
C ILE A 512 17.75 3.36 5.21
N ASP A 513 18.89 3.68 5.80
CA ASP A 513 19.47 5.02 5.77
C ASP A 513 20.19 5.34 4.45
N ALA A 514 20.51 4.33 3.64
CA ALA A 514 21.14 4.52 2.33
C ALA A 514 20.34 5.48 1.45
N PRO A 515 21.01 6.26 0.57
CA PRO A 515 20.32 7.11 -0.40
C PRO A 515 19.35 6.32 -1.27
N MET A 516 18.13 6.81 -1.41
CA MET A 516 17.07 6.17 -2.19
C MET A 516 16.86 6.87 -3.53
N PHE A 517 16.34 6.10 -4.48
CA PHE A 517 15.93 6.57 -5.81
C PHE A 517 14.78 5.74 -6.34
N HIS A 518 14.04 6.27 -7.31
CA HIS A 518 13.00 5.55 -8.04
C HIS A 518 12.71 6.22 -9.39
N SER A 519 12.00 5.51 -10.26
CA SER A 519 11.53 6.02 -11.55
C SER A 519 10.02 6.20 -11.58
N GLU A 520 9.54 7.20 -12.31
CA GLU A 520 8.13 7.44 -12.67
C GLU A 520 7.90 7.21 -14.17
N HIS A 521 8.75 6.42 -14.81
CA HIS A 521 8.73 6.16 -16.25
C HIS A 521 7.43 5.49 -16.74
N PHE A 522 6.79 4.70 -15.92
CA PHE A 522 5.57 3.94 -16.24
C PHE A 522 4.31 4.68 -15.74
N PRO A 523 3.10 4.31 -16.24
CA PRO A 523 1.86 4.92 -15.79
C PRO A 523 1.61 4.71 -14.31
N SER A 524 1.14 5.75 -13.62
CA SER A 524 0.70 5.67 -12.23
C SER A 524 -0.47 4.71 -12.11
N SER A 525 -0.50 3.93 -11.03
CA SER A 525 -1.65 3.10 -10.68
C SER A 525 -2.85 3.90 -10.18
N PHE A 526 -2.65 5.18 -9.87
CA PHE A 526 -3.68 6.07 -9.30
C PHE A 526 -4.21 7.07 -10.33
N PHE A 527 -5.45 7.50 -10.14
CA PHE A 527 -6.05 8.59 -10.90
C PHE A 527 -5.14 9.85 -10.88
N PRO A 528 -4.92 10.57 -12.00
CA PRO A 528 -5.46 10.34 -13.34
C PRO A 528 -4.60 9.47 -14.27
N ARG A 529 -3.74 8.59 -13.75
CA ARG A 529 -2.94 7.63 -14.51
C ARG A 529 -1.82 8.21 -15.38
N GLY A 530 -1.31 9.37 -15.01
CA GLY A 530 -0.22 10.02 -15.72
C GLY A 530 1.07 9.20 -15.73
N SER A 531 1.91 9.38 -16.74
CA SER A 531 3.27 8.82 -16.82
C SER A 531 4.28 9.91 -17.11
N ARG A 532 5.52 9.69 -16.66
CA ARG A 532 6.63 10.62 -16.85
C ARG A 532 7.85 9.87 -17.42
N PRO A 533 7.85 9.57 -18.74
CA PRO A 533 8.93 8.79 -19.37
C PRO A 533 10.31 9.40 -19.12
N GLY A 534 11.25 8.58 -18.64
CA GLY A 534 12.62 8.99 -18.34
C GLY A 534 12.84 9.68 -17.01
N VAL A 535 11.79 10.09 -16.32
CA VAL A 535 11.91 10.75 -15.01
C VAL A 535 12.33 9.74 -13.93
N MET A 536 13.31 10.16 -13.15
CA MET A 536 13.73 9.50 -11.92
C MET A 536 13.95 10.51 -10.80
N HIS A 537 13.54 10.12 -9.60
CA HIS A 537 13.80 10.86 -8.37
C HIS A 537 14.99 10.26 -7.65
N VAL A 538 15.88 11.11 -7.17
CA VAL A 538 17.06 10.69 -6.41
C VAL A 538 17.23 11.58 -5.19
N GLU A 539 17.66 11.03 -4.06
CA GLU A 539 18.12 11.85 -2.94
C GLU A 539 19.47 12.51 -3.30
N ASP A 540 19.67 13.76 -2.90
CA ASP A 540 20.91 14.53 -3.13
C ASP A 540 22.15 13.85 -2.53
N ARG A 541 21.97 12.98 -1.55
CA ARG A 541 23.02 12.17 -0.90
C ARG A 541 23.69 11.14 -1.84
N LEU A 542 23.12 10.86 -3.04
CA LEU A 542 23.84 10.10 -4.08
C LEU A 542 25.08 10.84 -4.58
N GLY A 543 25.14 12.15 -4.38
CA GLY A 543 26.28 12.98 -4.76
C GLY A 543 26.21 13.54 -6.17
N ALA A 544 26.77 14.73 -6.34
CA ALA A 544 26.68 15.51 -7.59
C ALA A 544 27.28 14.79 -8.81
N GLY A 545 28.34 14.00 -8.63
CA GLY A 545 28.99 13.25 -9.72
C GLY A 545 28.09 12.15 -10.28
N VAL A 546 27.42 11.37 -9.41
CA VAL A 546 26.45 10.33 -9.81
C VAL A 546 25.27 10.97 -10.53
N ILE A 547 24.70 12.04 -9.97
CA ILE A 547 23.57 12.77 -10.54
C ILE A 547 23.90 13.32 -11.94
N ALA A 548 25.07 13.92 -12.10
CA ALA A 548 25.51 14.45 -13.40
C ALA A 548 25.67 13.34 -14.44
N GLU A 549 26.22 12.19 -14.06
CA GLU A 549 26.37 11.05 -14.96
C GLU A 549 25.03 10.44 -15.36
N LEU A 550 24.06 10.31 -14.43
CA LEU A 550 22.71 9.83 -14.74
C LEU A 550 22.02 10.76 -15.76
N ARG A 551 22.15 12.08 -15.60
CA ARG A 551 21.66 13.05 -16.60
C ARG A 551 22.34 12.89 -17.95
N ARG A 552 23.65 12.67 -17.97
CA ARG A 552 24.41 12.43 -19.23
C ARG A 552 23.92 11.17 -19.93
N ARG A 553 23.46 10.14 -19.21
CA ARG A 553 22.85 8.93 -19.76
C ARG A 553 21.45 9.15 -20.31
N GLY A 554 20.85 10.30 -20.07
CA GLY A 554 19.53 10.67 -20.59
C GLY A 554 18.38 10.46 -19.62
N HIS A 555 18.63 10.20 -18.32
CA HIS A 555 17.59 10.29 -17.32
C HIS A 555 17.23 11.76 -17.07
N GLU A 556 15.94 12.04 -16.92
CA GLU A 556 15.43 13.30 -16.39
C GLU A 556 15.46 13.21 -14.84
N VAL A 557 16.57 13.70 -14.25
CA VAL A 557 16.82 13.52 -12.83
C VAL A 557 16.26 14.68 -12.01
N GLU A 558 15.27 14.39 -11.20
CA GLU A 558 14.71 15.27 -10.16
C GLU A 558 15.38 14.97 -8.81
N VAL A 559 16.13 15.95 -8.33
CA VAL A 559 16.87 15.83 -7.06
C VAL A 559 15.96 16.18 -5.91
N GLN A 560 15.81 15.25 -4.98
CA GLN A 560 15.07 15.41 -3.75
C GLN A 560 16.00 15.74 -2.59
N GLY A 561 15.47 16.35 -1.53
CA GLY A 561 16.24 16.61 -0.31
C GLY A 561 16.79 15.33 0.33
N PRO A 562 17.71 15.45 1.28
CA PRO A 562 18.21 14.32 2.03
C PRO A 562 17.06 13.68 2.82
N TRP A 563 16.99 12.37 2.85
CA TRP A 563 15.95 11.64 3.60
C TRP A 563 14.51 11.86 3.10
N ALA A 564 14.34 12.12 1.79
CA ALA A 564 13.05 12.42 1.19
C ALA A 564 12.32 11.18 0.64
N LEU A 565 13.04 10.12 0.27
CA LEU A 565 12.50 8.98 -0.47
C LEU A 565 12.53 7.69 0.37
N GLY A 566 11.45 6.91 0.28
CA GLY A 566 11.30 5.65 1.00
C GLY A 566 10.95 5.85 2.49
N ARG A 567 10.18 4.91 3.03
CA ARG A 567 9.83 4.87 4.47
C ARG A 567 9.83 3.43 4.95
N LEU A 568 10.97 2.77 4.72
CA LEU A 568 11.16 1.37 5.03
C LEU A 568 11.11 1.08 6.52
N SER A 569 10.54 -0.05 6.86
CA SER A 569 10.74 -0.73 8.13
C SER A 569 11.10 -2.19 7.88
N ALA A 570 11.73 -2.81 8.83
CA ALA A 570 12.13 -4.20 8.73
C ALA A 570 12.31 -4.84 10.11
N VAL A 571 12.02 -6.13 10.19
CA VAL A 571 12.49 -6.99 11.29
C VAL A 571 13.25 -8.17 10.72
N SER A 572 14.26 -8.64 11.42
CA SER A 572 15.00 -9.84 11.03
C SER A 572 15.23 -10.78 12.20
N ARG A 573 15.41 -12.06 11.84
CA ARG A 573 15.84 -13.13 12.73
C ARG A 573 17.19 -13.64 12.24
N GLU A 574 18.23 -13.47 13.05
CA GLU A 574 19.58 -13.92 12.76
C GLU A 574 20.15 -14.64 13.96
N ASP A 575 20.39 -15.95 13.81
CA ASP A 575 20.92 -16.82 14.89
C ASP A 575 20.17 -16.63 16.23
N ALA A 576 20.83 -16.05 17.22
CA ALA A 576 20.28 -15.79 18.55
C ALA A 576 19.67 -14.39 18.71
N PHE A 577 19.65 -13.58 17.66
CA PHE A 577 19.21 -12.19 17.74
C PHE A 577 17.98 -11.90 16.89
N LEU A 578 17.04 -11.17 17.48
CA LEU A 578 15.97 -10.49 16.74
C LEU A 578 16.36 -9.03 16.58
N LYS A 579 16.22 -8.51 15.36
CA LYS A 579 16.56 -7.12 15.03
C LYS A 579 15.34 -6.41 14.47
N ALA A 580 15.28 -5.11 14.65
CA ALA A 580 14.29 -4.25 14.02
C ALA A 580 14.95 -2.94 13.61
N ALA A 581 14.51 -2.37 12.48
CA ALA A 581 14.95 -1.07 12.01
C ALA A 581 13.77 -0.31 11.39
N ALA A 582 13.78 1.00 11.49
CA ALA A 582 12.76 1.86 10.91
C ALA A 582 13.39 3.13 10.36
N ASN A 583 12.72 3.70 9.38
CA ASN A 583 13.22 4.87 8.68
C ASN A 583 13.14 6.15 9.54
N PRO A 584 14.14 7.07 9.42
CA PRO A 584 14.08 8.37 10.07
C PRO A 584 13.24 9.39 9.30
N ARG A 585 12.82 9.04 8.08
CA ARG A 585 12.10 9.93 7.16
C ARG A 585 10.69 10.18 7.68
N GLY A 586 10.30 11.45 7.78
CA GLY A 586 8.99 11.85 8.33
C GLY A 586 8.85 11.72 9.84
N ALA A 587 9.92 11.37 10.57
CA ALA A 587 10.00 11.31 12.03
C ALA A 587 8.89 10.48 12.73
N GLN A 588 8.35 9.46 12.09
CA GLN A 588 7.24 8.63 12.61
C GLN A 588 7.55 7.14 12.64
N GLY A 589 8.42 6.65 11.73
CA GLY A 589 8.86 5.26 11.73
C GLY A 589 9.54 4.89 13.05
N TYR A 590 9.17 3.77 13.64
CA TYR A 590 9.68 3.36 14.94
C TYR A 590 9.90 1.85 15.03
N ALA A 591 11.08 1.49 15.50
CA ALA A 591 11.43 0.12 15.85
C ALA A 591 11.47 -0.02 17.37
N ALA A 592 10.80 -1.04 17.89
CA ALA A 592 10.73 -1.32 19.32
C ALA A 592 11.09 -2.77 19.61
N GLY A 593 11.81 -3.00 20.70
CA GLY A 593 12.16 -4.34 21.14
C GLY A 593 13.01 -4.35 22.38
N ARG A 594 13.12 -5.53 23.01
CA ARG A 594 14.01 -5.84 24.12
C ARG A 594 14.26 -7.34 24.25
#